data_96ed22c3ce59b393b8b02626bb72b387
#
_entry.id   96ed22c3ce59b393b8b02626bb72b387
#
_cell.length_a   1.000
_cell.length_b   1.000
_cell.length_c   1.000
_cell.angle_alpha   90.00
_cell.angle_beta   90.00
_cell.angle_gamma   90.00
#
_symmetry.space_group_name_H-M   'P 1'
#
loop_
_entity.id
_entity.type
_entity.pdbx_description
1 polymer ?
#
loop_
_entity_poly.entity_id
_entity_poly.type
_entity_poly.pdbx_seq_one_letter_code
_entity_poly.pdbx_strand_id
1 'polypeptide(L)'
;MESNIISTNYSYMKSKTYYGEYSLMHWVNMILTNNITLPKYQRSFVWGEKDIKRLLKSIAEGQFVQPVTIALYPDYTSKKKTNLILDGQQRLTSILLAYIGYIPDLSKFAKDDVLATGDDSADEDNEVPAKAIKWTFKEILDKDPNKNQIEQIRSRLAADENYKALDVKGVDNNENREQAIVDYLKNKFLGFSYIVPDTTDMVEIQNGYTSLFRNINYFGKRLTTLGSRRSLYYTNQGLKNYFEGTDEHGNSVLCGITIKENMDYNTIDFVRYLSTLSQYKVNGNTGNILKYYSAYSSRESYFADYVSYILQLDQEDRYDKFNGFKFDEVFINDCWIERYKKLKDSVERMKHEWNLETKDNKSAFLSWIDADYWLYGLIYHIVFEGKELNNEINLLFAKVKSTIKSKKKDPGYSKTPNGLTNLRNRIQDSIQIYRPYVH
;
A
#
# COMPACT_ATOMS: atom_id res chain seq x y z
N MET A 1 46.71 8.40 -14.12
CA MET A 1 45.37 7.85 -14.47
C MET A 1 44.46 8.14 -13.31
N GLU A 2 43.84 9.30 -13.30
CA GLU A 2 42.84 9.67 -12.29
C GLU A 2 41.54 9.02 -12.70
N SER A 3 41.05 8.14 -11.82
CA SER A 3 39.72 7.54 -11.95
C SER A 3 38.66 8.61 -11.73
N ASN A 4 38.04 9.04 -12.83
CA ASN A 4 36.81 9.81 -12.77
C ASN A 4 35.73 8.93 -12.10
N ILE A 5 35.60 9.05 -10.78
CA ILE A 5 34.42 8.60 -10.07
C ILE A 5 33.33 9.58 -10.50
N ILE A 6 32.40 9.07 -11.32
CA ILE A 6 31.21 9.78 -11.73
C ILE A 6 30.46 10.15 -10.45
N SER A 7 30.53 11.42 -10.06
CA SER A 7 29.69 11.97 -9.00
C SER A 7 28.28 12.11 -9.55
N THR A 8 27.52 11.04 -9.52
CA THR A 8 26.07 11.14 -9.58
C THR A 8 25.63 11.84 -8.29
N ASN A 9 25.05 13.02 -8.43
CA ASN A 9 24.49 13.80 -7.32
C ASN A 9 23.22 13.10 -6.80
N TYR A 10 23.38 11.92 -6.18
CA TYR A 10 22.33 11.31 -5.41
C TYR A 10 22.31 11.98 -4.03
N SER A 11 21.27 12.74 -3.78
CA SER A 11 21.03 13.32 -2.45
C SER A 11 20.50 12.23 -1.53
N TYR A 12 21.36 11.30 -1.11
CA TYR A 12 21.03 10.41 -0.01
C TYR A 12 20.89 11.23 1.27
N MET A 13 19.80 11.02 1.98
CA MET A 13 19.65 11.57 3.32
C MET A 13 20.86 11.18 4.18
N LYS A 14 21.66 12.15 4.57
CA LYS A 14 22.74 11.92 5.53
C LYS A 14 22.13 11.55 6.88
N SER A 15 22.56 10.46 7.46
CA SER A 15 22.06 9.97 8.72
C SER A 15 23.16 9.29 9.53
N LYS A 16 22.99 9.30 10.84
CA LYS A 16 23.79 8.51 11.78
C LYS A 16 22.99 7.32 12.22
N THR A 17 23.61 6.15 12.30
CA THR A 17 22.97 4.94 12.78
C THR A 17 23.63 4.51 14.09
N TYR A 18 22.80 4.30 15.10
CA TYR A 18 23.20 3.79 16.40
C TYR A 18 22.65 2.38 16.57
N TYR A 19 23.42 1.53 17.24
CA TYR A 19 23.05 0.14 17.50
C TYR A 19 23.04 -0.12 18.99
N GLY A 20 22.14 -0.99 19.43
CA GLY A 20 22.03 -1.37 20.83
C GLY A 20 20.94 -2.40 21.05
N GLU A 21 20.62 -2.63 22.30
CA GLU A 21 19.51 -3.49 22.70
C GLU A 21 18.73 -2.87 23.84
N TYR A 22 17.43 -3.13 23.86
CA TYR A 22 16.56 -2.80 24.98
C TYR A 22 15.91 -4.06 25.53
N SER A 23 15.59 -4.05 26.83
CA SER A 23 14.74 -5.09 27.37
C SER A 23 13.36 -5.06 26.68
N LEU A 24 12.71 -6.22 26.60
CA LEU A 24 11.38 -6.28 25.99
C LEU A 24 10.38 -5.39 26.72
N MET A 25 10.54 -5.26 28.06
CA MET A 25 9.72 -4.34 28.87
C MET A 25 9.94 -2.88 28.47
N HIS A 26 11.18 -2.50 28.14
CA HIS A 26 11.46 -1.13 27.68
C HIS A 26 10.75 -0.84 26.36
N TRP A 27 10.76 -1.78 25.42
CA TRP A 27 10.01 -1.66 24.15
C TRP A 27 8.50 -1.49 24.39
N VAL A 28 7.92 -2.29 25.28
CA VAL A 28 6.51 -2.16 25.66
C VAL A 28 6.22 -0.77 26.23
N ASN A 29 7.05 -0.30 27.14
CA ASN A 29 6.89 1.03 27.73
C ASN A 29 6.98 2.15 26.70
N MET A 30 7.89 2.06 25.72
CA MET A 30 7.96 3.02 24.63
C MET A 30 6.67 3.08 23.80
N ILE A 31 6.02 1.95 23.61
CA ILE A 31 4.72 1.88 22.89
C ILE A 31 3.61 2.49 23.75
N LEU A 32 3.47 2.07 25.02
CA LEU A 32 2.42 2.55 25.92
C LEU A 32 2.51 4.06 26.19
N THR A 33 3.72 4.61 26.21
CA THR A 33 3.97 6.04 26.39
C THR A 33 3.92 6.87 25.11
N ASN A 34 3.56 6.25 23.97
CA ASN A 34 3.56 6.87 22.65
C ASN A 34 4.92 7.47 22.22
N ASN A 35 6.04 6.99 22.81
CA ASN A 35 7.40 7.39 22.42
C ASN A 35 7.86 6.71 21.13
N ILE A 36 7.18 5.65 20.73
CA ILE A 36 7.39 4.95 19.47
C ILE A 36 6.05 4.72 18.78
N THR A 37 6.01 4.91 17.47
CA THR A 37 4.78 4.78 16.70
C THR A 37 5.03 4.18 15.32
N LEU A 38 3.94 3.83 14.65
CA LEU A 38 3.97 3.32 13.29
C LEU A 38 3.83 4.47 12.29
N PRO A 39 4.64 4.51 11.22
CA PRO A 39 4.34 5.35 10.07
C PRO A 39 2.96 5.04 9.49
N LYS A 40 2.38 6.00 8.78
CA LYS A 40 1.05 5.82 8.17
C LYS A 40 1.00 4.73 7.08
N TYR A 41 2.15 4.39 6.51
CA TYR A 41 2.30 3.40 5.44
C TYR A 41 2.61 1.97 5.93
N GLN A 42 2.71 1.76 7.23
CA GLN A 42 2.98 0.42 7.77
C GLN A 42 1.79 -0.50 7.53
N ARG A 43 2.12 -1.73 7.14
CA ARG A 43 1.11 -2.77 6.96
C ARG A 43 0.39 -3.12 8.26
N SER A 44 -0.81 -3.63 8.12
CA SER A 44 -1.59 -4.17 9.21
C SER A 44 -0.91 -5.35 9.90
N PHE A 45 -1.35 -5.69 11.10
CA PHE A 45 -0.86 -6.85 11.82
C PHE A 45 -1.35 -8.15 11.16
N VAL A 46 -0.43 -9.06 10.87
CA VAL A 46 -0.72 -10.29 10.12
C VAL A 46 -0.37 -11.56 10.90
N TRP A 47 0.34 -11.44 12.02
CA TRP A 47 0.78 -12.58 12.81
C TRP A 47 -0.36 -13.14 13.67
N GLY A 48 -0.43 -14.47 13.73
CA GLY A 48 -1.36 -15.18 14.60
C GLY A 48 -0.68 -15.60 15.93
N GLU A 49 -1.46 -16.24 16.76
CA GLU A 49 -1.00 -16.77 18.07
C GLU A 49 0.24 -17.67 17.95
N LYS A 50 0.29 -18.51 16.91
CA LYS A 50 1.44 -19.40 16.66
C LYS A 50 2.75 -18.61 16.39
N ASP A 51 2.65 -17.52 15.66
CA ASP A 51 3.82 -16.69 15.33
C ASP A 51 4.32 -15.94 16.55
N ILE A 52 3.40 -15.42 17.38
CA ILE A 52 3.73 -14.78 18.65
C ILE A 52 4.47 -15.76 19.55
N LYS A 53 3.92 -16.96 19.76
CA LYS A 53 4.55 -18.00 20.58
C LYS A 53 5.92 -18.40 20.06
N ARG A 54 6.08 -18.53 18.74
CA ARG A 54 7.37 -18.83 18.11
C ARG A 54 8.40 -17.74 18.39
N LEU A 55 8.03 -16.46 18.24
CA LEU A 55 8.92 -15.33 18.55
C LEU A 55 9.38 -15.38 19.99
N LEU A 56 8.45 -15.49 20.95
CA LEU A 56 8.76 -15.53 22.37
C LEU A 56 9.68 -16.71 22.71
N LYS A 57 9.42 -17.88 22.14
CA LYS A 57 10.26 -19.07 22.30
C LYS A 57 11.66 -18.82 21.77
N SER A 58 11.80 -18.26 20.57
CA SER A 58 13.12 -17.95 19.99
C SER A 58 13.93 -17.01 20.88
N ILE A 59 13.29 -15.98 21.44
CA ILE A 59 13.95 -15.06 22.38
C ILE A 59 14.30 -15.76 23.70
N ALA A 60 13.41 -16.62 24.22
CA ALA A 60 13.65 -17.40 25.44
C ALA A 60 14.89 -18.29 25.31
N GLU A 61 15.02 -18.96 24.17
CA GLU A 61 16.11 -19.88 23.86
C GLU A 61 17.41 -19.17 23.42
N GLY A 62 17.44 -17.83 23.38
CA GLY A 62 18.60 -17.06 22.95
C GLY A 62 18.90 -17.19 21.46
N GLN A 63 17.93 -17.59 20.64
CA GLN A 63 18.08 -17.64 19.20
C GLN A 63 18.18 -16.22 18.64
N PHE A 64 18.90 -16.06 17.53
CA PHE A 64 18.99 -14.77 16.86
C PHE A 64 17.62 -14.31 16.38
N VAL A 65 17.22 -13.12 16.83
CA VAL A 65 16.04 -12.40 16.35
C VAL A 65 16.51 -11.10 15.71
N GLN A 66 16.07 -10.86 14.48
CA GLN A 66 16.47 -9.66 13.74
C GLN A 66 16.17 -8.38 14.56
N PRO A 67 17.11 -7.44 14.67
CA PRO A 67 16.91 -6.16 15.38
C PRO A 67 15.75 -5.35 14.77
N VAL A 68 15.11 -4.54 15.59
CA VAL A 68 14.11 -3.56 15.16
C VAL A 68 14.81 -2.35 14.56
N THR A 69 14.34 -1.83 13.44
CA THR A 69 14.85 -0.57 12.90
C THR A 69 13.89 0.56 13.24
N ILE A 70 14.37 1.55 13.97
CA ILE A 70 13.63 2.76 14.33
C ILE A 70 14.33 4.00 13.78
N ALA A 71 13.56 5.03 13.54
CA ALA A 71 14.06 6.30 13.02
C ALA A 71 13.48 7.49 13.77
N LEU A 72 14.32 8.49 14.03
CA LEU A 72 13.90 9.74 14.63
C LEU A 72 13.08 10.56 13.61
N TYR A 73 11.83 10.85 13.92
CA TYR A 73 10.99 11.72 13.12
C TYR A 73 10.69 13.02 13.88
N PRO A 74 11.35 14.11 13.54
CA PRO A 74 11.09 15.39 14.18
C PRO A 74 9.74 15.96 13.70
N ASP A 75 8.83 16.18 14.65
CA ASP A 75 7.61 16.95 14.36
C ASP A 75 7.85 18.41 14.78
N TYR A 76 8.19 19.24 13.83
CA TYR A 76 8.49 20.66 14.09
C TYR A 76 7.25 21.48 14.45
N THR A 77 6.05 20.99 14.15
CA THR A 77 4.80 21.69 14.48
C THR A 77 4.43 21.52 15.95
N SER A 78 4.60 20.32 16.49
CA SER A 78 4.30 20.01 17.90
C SER A 78 5.52 20.10 18.83
N LYS A 79 6.72 20.38 18.29
CA LYS A 79 8.03 20.29 18.98
C LYS A 79 8.29 18.93 19.65
N LYS A 80 7.53 17.90 19.27
CA LYS A 80 7.72 16.54 19.75
C LYS A 80 8.60 15.76 18.79
N LYS A 81 9.51 14.98 19.34
CA LYS A 81 10.28 14.00 18.62
C LYS A 81 9.57 12.66 18.77
N THR A 82 9.27 12.01 17.67
CA THR A 82 8.63 10.69 17.66
C THR A 82 9.58 9.69 17.03
N ASN A 83 9.65 8.49 17.58
CA ASN A 83 10.41 7.41 16.97
C ASN A 83 9.46 6.59 16.09
N LEU A 84 9.80 6.45 14.82
CA LEU A 84 9.05 5.63 13.87
C LEU A 84 9.65 4.24 13.78
N ILE A 85 8.81 3.21 13.81
CA ILE A 85 9.22 1.84 13.51
C ILE A 85 9.32 1.70 11.99
N LEU A 86 10.51 1.52 11.45
CA LEU A 86 10.72 1.24 10.01
C LEU A 86 10.68 -0.26 9.71
N ASP A 87 11.21 -1.08 10.61
CA ASP A 87 11.07 -2.55 10.57
C ASP A 87 10.88 -3.11 11.98
N GLY A 88 10.26 -4.29 12.07
CA GLY A 88 10.02 -4.98 13.33
C GLY A 88 8.66 -4.71 13.96
N GLN A 89 7.73 -4.09 13.23
CA GLN A 89 6.35 -3.86 13.70
C GLN A 89 5.70 -5.14 14.23
N GLN A 90 5.74 -6.24 13.47
CA GLN A 90 5.11 -7.50 13.88
C GLN A 90 5.72 -8.02 15.18
N ARG A 91 7.04 -7.91 15.34
CA ARG A 91 7.77 -8.32 16.55
C ARG A 91 7.36 -7.51 17.77
N LEU A 92 7.39 -6.18 17.65
CA LEU A 92 7.01 -5.29 18.76
C LEU A 92 5.53 -5.41 19.13
N THR A 93 4.66 -5.52 18.13
CA THR A 93 3.23 -5.78 18.35
C THR A 93 3.02 -7.10 19.08
N SER A 94 3.72 -8.15 18.70
CA SER A 94 3.61 -9.48 19.33
C SER A 94 4.07 -9.45 20.80
N ILE A 95 5.15 -8.74 21.11
CA ILE A 95 5.64 -8.56 22.48
C ILE A 95 4.61 -7.80 23.31
N LEU A 96 4.04 -6.73 22.80
CA LEU A 96 2.98 -5.96 23.44
C LEU A 96 1.74 -6.84 23.73
N LEU A 97 1.25 -7.57 22.71
CA LEU A 97 0.09 -8.45 22.85
C LEU A 97 0.33 -9.58 23.85
N ALA A 98 1.53 -10.12 23.90
CA ALA A 98 1.91 -11.13 24.90
C ALA A 98 1.86 -10.55 26.33
N TYR A 99 2.30 -9.31 26.53
CA TYR A 99 2.19 -8.62 27.81
C TYR A 99 0.75 -8.33 28.20
N ILE A 100 -0.06 -7.86 27.24
CA ILE A 100 -1.49 -7.60 27.45
C ILE A 100 -2.24 -8.90 27.73
N GLY A 101 -1.87 -10.01 27.07
CA GLY A 101 -2.55 -11.31 27.19
C GLY A 101 -3.80 -11.45 26.31
N TYR A 102 -3.98 -10.59 25.31
CA TYR A 102 -5.05 -10.61 24.33
C TYR A 102 -4.53 -10.43 22.90
N ILE A 103 -5.23 -11.02 21.96
CA ILE A 103 -4.93 -10.91 20.51
C ILE A 103 -6.21 -10.58 19.74
N PRO A 104 -6.17 -9.76 18.68
CA PRO A 104 -7.32 -9.55 17.83
C PRO A 104 -7.77 -10.87 17.18
N ASP A 105 -9.08 -11.12 17.17
CA ASP A 105 -9.66 -12.24 16.42
C ASP A 105 -9.72 -11.86 14.94
N LEU A 106 -8.81 -12.43 14.15
CA LEU A 106 -8.64 -12.12 12.73
C LEU A 106 -9.93 -12.35 11.90
N SER A 107 -10.89 -13.13 12.42
CA SER A 107 -12.16 -13.37 11.74
C SER A 107 -13.17 -12.24 11.90
N LYS A 108 -13.00 -11.40 12.92
CA LYS A 108 -13.94 -10.32 13.28
C LYS A 108 -13.55 -8.94 12.75
N PHE A 109 -12.31 -8.78 12.31
CA PHE A 109 -11.85 -7.52 11.73
C PHE A 109 -12.02 -7.52 10.22
N ALA A 110 -12.30 -6.33 9.65
CA ALA A 110 -12.29 -6.13 8.23
C ALA A 110 -10.91 -6.49 7.66
N LYS A 111 -10.90 -7.26 6.57
CA LYS A 111 -9.66 -7.56 5.85
C LYS A 111 -9.06 -6.26 5.29
N ASP A 112 -7.74 -6.23 5.21
CA ASP A 112 -7.06 -5.14 4.53
C ASP A 112 -7.50 -5.09 3.06
N ASP A 113 -7.60 -3.87 2.50
CA ASP A 113 -8.03 -3.72 1.12
C ASP A 113 -7.06 -4.45 0.20
N VAL A 114 -7.52 -5.52 -0.41
CA VAL A 114 -6.81 -6.18 -1.49
C VAL A 114 -7.05 -5.35 -2.74
N LEU A 115 -5.99 -4.77 -3.29
CA LEU A 115 -6.09 -4.11 -4.59
C LEU A 115 -6.11 -5.17 -5.69
N ALA A 116 -7.05 -5.02 -6.59
CA ALA A 116 -7.12 -5.80 -7.79
C ALA A 116 -6.07 -5.29 -8.79
N THR A 117 -5.11 -6.11 -9.14
CA THR A 117 -3.99 -5.74 -10.02
C THR A 117 -4.20 -6.16 -11.47
N GLY A 118 -5.18 -6.98 -11.74
CA GLY A 118 -5.45 -7.54 -13.07
C GLY A 118 -4.53 -8.70 -13.41
N ASP A 119 -3.92 -9.29 -12.40
CA ASP A 119 -3.03 -10.42 -12.56
C ASP A 119 -3.71 -11.68 -12.04
N ASP A 120 -4.07 -12.60 -12.96
CA ASP A 120 -4.63 -13.91 -12.63
C ASP A 120 -3.54 -14.91 -12.21
N SER A 121 -2.28 -14.48 -12.14
CA SER A 121 -1.21 -15.31 -11.62
C SER A 121 -1.31 -15.34 -10.10
N ALA A 122 -2.03 -16.32 -9.58
CA ALA A 122 -1.67 -16.92 -8.34
C ALA A 122 -0.26 -17.52 -8.56
N ASP A 123 0.78 -16.76 -8.27
CA ASP A 123 2.10 -17.35 -8.04
C ASP A 123 1.90 -18.34 -6.90
N GLU A 124 2.02 -19.64 -7.21
CA GLU A 124 1.90 -20.72 -6.24
C GLU A 124 2.89 -20.58 -5.07
N ASP A 125 3.93 -19.72 -5.23
CA ASP A 125 4.92 -19.39 -4.20
C ASP A 125 4.63 -18.09 -3.41
N ASN A 126 3.69 -17.26 -3.84
CA ASN A 126 3.18 -16.18 -3.00
C ASN A 126 2.03 -16.73 -2.18
N GLU A 127 2.34 -17.31 -1.02
CA GLU A 127 1.38 -17.36 0.08
C GLU A 127 0.82 -15.92 0.21
N VAL A 128 -0.34 -15.68 -0.40
CA VAL A 128 -1.16 -14.50 -0.09
C VAL A 128 -1.19 -14.47 1.42
N PRO A 129 -0.72 -13.39 2.08
CA PRO A 129 -0.76 -13.36 3.53
C PRO A 129 -2.24 -13.49 3.90
N ALA A 130 -2.63 -14.69 4.20
CA ALA A 130 -4.01 -15.16 4.22
C ALA A 130 -4.82 -14.48 5.32
N LYS A 131 -4.58 -13.25 5.72
CA LYS A 131 -5.41 -12.59 6.76
C LYS A 131 -4.79 -11.31 7.31
N ALA A 132 -4.28 -10.43 6.42
CA ALA A 132 -4.06 -9.06 6.86
C ALA A 132 -5.43 -8.47 7.26
N ILE A 133 -5.53 -7.98 8.47
CA ILE A 133 -6.72 -7.27 8.97
C ILE A 133 -6.39 -5.78 9.10
N LYS A 134 -7.39 -4.92 8.92
CA LYS A 134 -7.23 -3.47 9.17
C LYS A 134 -7.08 -3.20 10.67
N TRP A 135 -5.93 -3.60 11.22
CA TRP A 135 -5.65 -3.46 12.64
C TRP A 135 -4.15 -3.24 12.88
N THR A 136 -3.84 -2.36 13.80
CA THR A 136 -2.50 -2.13 14.33
C THR A 136 -2.58 -1.96 15.84
N PHE A 137 -1.46 -2.00 16.54
CA PHE A 137 -1.47 -1.77 18.00
C PHE A 137 -1.98 -0.37 18.38
N LYS A 138 -2.10 0.57 17.44
CA LYS A 138 -2.69 1.89 17.70
C LYS A 138 -4.17 1.81 18.07
N GLU A 139 -4.87 0.76 17.61
CA GLU A 139 -6.30 0.56 17.90
C GLU A 139 -6.57 0.28 19.38
N ILE A 140 -5.57 -0.20 20.10
CA ILE A 140 -5.67 -0.50 21.54
C ILE A 140 -5.06 0.57 22.43
N LEU A 141 -4.48 1.63 21.87
CA LEU A 141 -3.88 2.73 22.60
C LEU A 141 -4.74 3.99 22.59
N ASP A 142 -4.74 4.73 23.68
CA ASP A 142 -5.27 6.09 23.73
C ASP A 142 -4.21 7.10 23.27
N LYS A 143 -4.66 8.22 22.72
CA LYS A 143 -3.78 9.35 22.36
C LYS A 143 -3.11 9.97 23.57
N ASP A 144 -3.77 9.92 24.74
CA ASP A 144 -3.21 10.31 26.03
C ASP A 144 -2.45 9.14 26.64
N PRO A 145 -1.11 9.18 26.73
CA PRO A 145 -0.31 8.09 27.29
C PRO A 145 -0.70 7.68 28.72
N ASN A 146 -1.23 8.61 29.52
CA ASN A 146 -1.63 8.33 30.89
C ASN A 146 -2.80 7.34 30.99
N LYS A 147 -3.55 7.18 29.90
CA LYS A 147 -4.66 6.22 29.78
C LYS A 147 -4.22 4.84 29.28
N ASN A 148 -2.96 4.67 28.92
CA ASN A 148 -2.42 3.41 28.43
C ASN A 148 -1.90 2.53 29.58
N GLN A 149 -2.65 2.48 30.69
CA GLN A 149 -2.36 1.58 31.79
C GLN A 149 -2.75 0.15 31.40
N ILE A 150 -1.86 -0.81 31.67
CA ILE A 150 -2.02 -2.18 31.20
C ILE A 150 -3.32 -2.84 31.70
N GLU A 151 -3.71 -2.57 32.96
CA GLU A 151 -4.92 -3.11 33.57
C GLU A 151 -6.18 -2.57 32.89
N GLN A 152 -6.17 -1.28 32.50
CA GLN A 152 -7.27 -0.65 31.78
C GLN A 152 -7.41 -1.22 30.38
N ILE A 153 -6.28 -1.41 29.68
CA ILE A 153 -6.26 -2.03 28.36
C ILE A 153 -6.80 -3.46 28.45
N ARG A 154 -6.32 -4.26 29.41
CA ARG A 154 -6.79 -5.65 29.63
C ARG A 154 -8.29 -5.71 29.89
N SER A 155 -8.79 -4.89 30.80
CA SER A 155 -10.21 -4.84 31.14
C SER A 155 -11.09 -4.50 29.92
N ARG A 156 -10.64 -3.56 29.10
CA ARG A 156 -11.34 -3.17 27.86
C ARG A 156 -11.33 -4.30 26.85
N LEU A 157 -10.19 -4.94 26.60
CA LEU A 157 -10.10 -6.03 25.62
C LEU A 157 -10.80 -7.31 26.10
N ALA A 158 -10.87 -7.56 27.41
CA ALA A 158 -11.63 -8.67 27.97
C ALA A 158 -13.16 -8.52 27.74
N ALA A 159 -13.65 -7.28 27.67
CA ALA A 159 -15.06 -6.99 27.42
C ALA A 159 -15.40 -6.86 25.92
N ASP A 160 -14.40 -6.83 25.05
CA ASP A 160 -14.58 -6.67 23.60
C ASP A 160 -14.47 -8.04 22.90
N GLU A 161 -15.59 -8.49 22.32
CA GLU A 161 -15.66 -9.77 21.61
C GLU A 161 -14.79 -9.85 20.34
N ASN A 162 -14.23 -8.73 19.88
CA ASN A 162 -13.28 -8.71 18.76
C ASN A 162 -11.90 -9.22 19.17
N TYR A 163 -11.66 -9.42 20.45
CA TYR A 163 -10.39 -9.93 20.97
C TYR A 163 -10.60 -11.25 21.69
N LYS A 164 -9.58 -12.07 21.69
CA LYS A 164 -9.53 -13.34 22.41
C LYS A 164 -8.30 -13.42 23.29
N ALA A 165 -8.41 -14.17 24.39
CA ALA A 165 -7.27 -14.39 25.27
C ALA A 165 -6.11 -15.04 24.52
N LEU A 166 -4.91 -14.52 24.73
CA LEU A 166 -3.66 -15.06 24.20
C LEU A 166 -3.00 -15.92 25.29
N ASP A 167 -2.95 -17.22 25.09
CA ASP A 167 -2.27 -18.12 26.02
C ASP A 167 -0.79 -18.25 25.66
N VAL A 168 0.07 -17.60 26.43
CA VAL A 168 1.54 -17.66 26.30
C VAL A 168 2.16 -18.69 27.27
N LYS A 169 1.41 -19.70 27.73
CA LYS A 169 1.95 -20.80 28.54
C LYS A 169 3.13 -21.47 27.84
N GLY A 170 4.20 -21.72 28.56
CA GLY A 170 5.41 -22.38 28.08
C GLY A 170 6.62 -21.46 27.91
N VAL A 171 6.46 -20.16 28.15
CA VAL A 171 7.61 -19.24 28.22
C VAL A 171 8.32 -19.34 29.59
N ASP A 172 7.58 -19.75 30.63
CA ASP A 172 8.12 -20.09 31.96
C ASP A 172 7.24 -21.11 32.69
N ASN A 173 7.87 -22.01 33.46
CA ASN A 173 7.21 -23.04 34.27
C ASN A 173 6.63 -22.48 35.60
N ASN A 174 6.36 -21.18 35.66
CA ASN A 174 5.98 -20.52 36.90
C ASN A 174 4.46 -20.48 37.07
N GLU A 175 3.97 -20.80 38.30
CA GLU A 175 2.56 -20.82 38.64
C GLU A 175 1.91 -19.43 38.64
N ASN A 176 2.69 -18.36 38.81
CA ASN A 176 2.19 -16.99 38.75
C ASN A 176 2.45 -16.37 37.38
N ARG A 177 1.46 -16.51 36.49
CA ARG A 177 1.51 -16.14 35.08
C ARG A 177 1.87 -14.66 34.84
N GLU A 178 1.34 -13.74 35.64
CA GLU A 178 1.60 -12.30 35.48
C GLU A 178 3.03 -11.95 35.84
N GLN A 179 3.53 -12.47 36.95
CA GLN A 179 4.90 -12.22 37.34
C GLN A 179 5.90 -12.85 36.36
N ALA A 180 5.60 -14.06 35.86
CA ALA A 180 6.44 -14.74 34.89
C ALA A 180 6.62 -13.94 33.59
N ILE A 181 5.55 -13.39 33.02
CA ILE A 181 5.67 -12.57 31.80
C ILE A 181 6.41 -11.25 32.06
N VAL A 182 6.17 -10.62 33.21
CA VAL A 182 6.90 -9.39 33.58
C VAL A 182 8.40 -9.65 33.73
N ASP A 183 8.78 -10.73 34.43
CA ASP A 183 10.20 -11.10 34.63
C ASP A 183 10.84 -11.50 33.29
N TYR A 184 10.14 -12.22 32.45
CA TYR A 184 10.58 -12.53 31.09
C TYR A 184 10.88 -11.25 30.29
N LEU A 185 9.93 -10.31 30.25
CA LEU A 185 10.08 -9.06 29.50
C LEU A 185 11.19 -8.15 30.04
N LYS A 186 11.45 -8.18 31.35
CA LYS A 186 12.56 -7.43 31.98
C LYS A 186 13.91 -8.03 31.68
N ASN A 187 14.01 -9.35 31.58
CA ASN A 187 15.28 -10.07 31.50
C ASN A 187 15.63 -10.56 30.08
N LYS A 188 14.76 -10.34 29.11
CA LYS A 188 15.02 -10.64 27.71
C LYS A 188 15.16 -9.35 26.91
N PHE A 189 16.01 -9.38 25.87
CA PHE A 189 16.42 -8.20 25.14
C PHE A 189 16.13 -8.39 23.64
N LEU A 190 15.91 -7.28 22.96
CA LEU A 190 15.78 -7.22 21.50
C LEU A 190 16.62 -6.05 20.98
N GLY A 191 17.50 -6.36 20.02
CA GLY A 191 18.38 -5.39 19.40
C GLY A 191 17.64 -4.34 18.59
N PHE A 192 18.29 -3.20 18.39
CA PHE A 192 17.81 -2.14 17.50
C PHE A 192 18.93 -1.53 16.66
N SER A 193 18.52 -0.98 15.51
CA SER A 193 19.23 0.04 14.77
C SER A 193 18.40 1.34 14.81
N TYR A 194 19.03 2.43 15.27
CA TYR A 194 18.39 3.73 15.42
C TYR A 194 18.97 4.74 14.45
N ILE A 195 18.14 5.24 13.56
CA ILE A 195 18.54 6.13 12.48
C ILE A 195 18.15 7.56 12.84
N VAL A 196 19.15 8.42 12.85
CA VAL A 196 19.00 9.85 13.15
C VAL A 196 19.43 10.64 11.92
N PRO A 197 18.51 11.38 11.28
CA PRO A 197 18.85 12.21 10.11
C PRO A 197 19.80 13.33 10.52
N ASP A 198 20.74 13.65 9.64
CA ASP A 198 21.69 14.77 9.79
C ASP A 198 21.21 16.00 8.99
N THR A 199 19.91 16.11 8.79
CA THR A 199 19.24 17.20 8.10
C THR A 199 17.98 17.60 8.86
N THR A 200 17.52 18.82 8.65
CA THR A 200 16.25 19.33 9.18
C THR A 200 15.18 19.49 8.09
N ASP A 201 15.54 19.23 6.83
CA ASP A 201 14.60 19.26 5.72
C ASP A 201 13.67 18.05 5.79
N MET A 202 12.37 18.33 5.98
CA MET A 202 11.34 17.30 6.12
C MET A 202 11.13 16.51 4.84
N VAL A 203 11.32 17.10 3.68
CA VAL A 203 11.19 16.41 2.39
C VAL A 203 12.33 15.42 2.22
N GLU A 204 13.56 15.86 2.52
CA GLU A 204 14.75 14.99 2.51
C GLU A 204 14.61 13.83 3.51
N ILE A 205 14.12 14.11 4.74
CA ILE A 205 13.88 13.09 5.76
C ILE A 205 12.83 12.08 5.29
N GLN A 206 11.70 12.54 4.75
CA GLN A 206 10.63 11.67 4.27
C GLN A 206 11.10 10.79 3.09
N ASN A 207 11.78 11.37 2.13
CA ASN A 207 12.33 10.63 0.99
C ASN A 207 13.38 9.61 1.45
N GLY A 208 14.27 10.01 2.36
CA GLY A 208 15.27 9.12 2.94
C GLY A 208 14.67 7.93 3.68
N TYR A 209 13.64 8.15 4.50
CA TYR A 209 12.96 7.06 5.22
C TYR A 209 12.17 6.16 4.29
N THR A 210 11.59 6.69 3.23
CA THR A 210 10.91 5.90 2.20
C THR A 210 11.90 4.98 1.49
N SER A 211 13.03 5.51 1.05
CA SER A 211 14.11 4.75 0.40
C SER A 211 14.67 3.67 1.34
N LEU A 212 14.88 4.03 2.60
CA LEU A 212 15.37 3.10 3.62
C LEU A 212 14.37 1.99 3.90
N PHE A 213 13.09 2.31 4.05
CA PHE A 213 12.02 1.33 4.24
C PHE A 213 11.95 0.35 3.07
N ARG A 214 12.07 0.86 1.83
CA ARG A 214 12.15 0.03 0.62
C ARG A 214 13.32 -0.94 0.69
N ASN A 215 14.53 -0.45 1.00
CA ASN A 215 15.74 -1.27 1.06
C ASN A 215 15.65 -2.35 2.14
N ILE A 216 15.18 -2.02 3.33
CA ILE A 216 15.01 -2.99 4.43
C ILE A 216 14.03 -4.10 4.02
N ASN A 217 12.93 -3.75 3.36
CA ASN A 217 11.94 -4.72 2.94
C ASN A 217 12.35 -5.51 1.68
N TYR A 218 13.24 -4.97 0.85
CA TYR A 218 13.79 -5.70 -0.30
C TYR A 218 14.70 -6.87 0.13
N PHE A 219 15.47 -6.70 1.20
CA PHE A 219 16.38 -7.72 1.74
C PHE A 219 15.75 -8.60 2.84
N GLY A 220 14.57 -8.26 3.33
CA GLY A 220 13.85 -8.98 4.38
C GLY A 220 12.77 -9.93 3.85
N LYS A 221 11.88 -10.39 4.76
CA LYS A 221 10.66 -11.10 4.37
C LYS A 221 9.80 -10.14 3.55
N ARG A 222 9.68 -10.40 2.25
CA ARG A 222 9.04 -9.49 1.28
C ARG A 222 7.69 -9.01 1.80
N LEU A 223 7.52 -7.68 1.85
CA LEU A 223 6.18 -7.10 1.79
C LEU A 223 5.48 -7.66 0.55
N THR A 224 4.16 -7.75 0.58
CA THR A 224 3.44 -7.87 -0.70
C THR A 224 3.97 -6.76 -1.60
N THR A 225 4.20 -7.06 -2.86
CA THR A 225 4.71 -6.12 -3.87
C THR A 225 3.94 -4.81 -3.84
N LEU A 226 2.63 -4.89 -3.62
CA LEU A 226 1.73 -3.76 -3.43
C LEU A 226 2.02 -2.94 -2.16
N GLY A 227 2.24 -3.59 -1.01
CA GLY A 227 2.57 -2.90 0.24
C GLY A 227 3.90 -2.13 0.13
N SER A 228 4.87 -2.71 -0.59
CA SER A 228 6.13 -2.04 -0.91
C SER A 228 5.90 -0.80 -1.77
N ARG A 229 5.09 -0.89 -2.83
CA ARG A 229 4.77 0.24 -3.71
C ARG A 229 4.02 1.35 -2.97
N ARG A 230 3.01 1.00 -2.18
CA ARG A 230 2.25 1.98 -1.38
C ARG A 230 3.14 2.75 -0.42
N SER A 231 4.13 2.11 0.17
CA SER A 231 5.06 2.77 1.08
C SER A 231 5.82 3.92 0.42
N LEU A 232 6.04 3.87 -0.91
CA LEU A 232 6.77 4.91 -1.63
C LEU A 232 6.05 6.26 -1.59
N TYR A 233 4.73 6.31 -1.68
CA TYR A 233 3.98 7.55 -1.78
C TYR A 233 3.20 7.94 -0.53
N TYR A 234 3.06 7.04 0.47
CA TYR A 234 2.36 7.41 1.70
C TYR A 234 3.05 8.52 2.50
N THR A 235 4.35 8.71 2.31
CA THR A 235 5.11 9.79 2.92
C THR A 235 4.94 11.12 2.18
N ASN A 236 4.60 11.08 0.89
CA ASN A 236 4.34 12.27 0.09
C ASN A 236 2.85 12.65 0.19
N GLN A 237 2.53 13.59 1.09
CA GLN A 237 1.14 14.02 1.31
C GLN A 237 0.53 14.68 0.06
N GLY A 238 1.33 15.31 -0.80
CA GLY A 238 0.87 15.98 -2.01
C GLY A 238 0.41 14.98 -3.09
N LEU A 239 1.14 13.89 -3.29
CA LEU A 239 0.89 12.94 -4.38
C LEU A 239 0.18 11.65 -3.95
N LYS A 240 -0.03 11.45 -2.65
CA LYS A 240 -0.76 10.27 -2.17
C LYS A 240 -2.13 10.14 -2.86
N ASN A 241 -2.92 11.22 -2.85
CA ASN A 241 -4.25 11.23 -3.44
C ASN A 241 -4.21 10.98 -4.96
N TYR A 242 -3.17 11.47 -5.63
CA TYR A 242 -2.94 11.19 -7.05
C TYR A 242 -2.81 9.69 -7.30
N PHE A 243 -1.91 9.00 -6.58
CA PHE A 243 -1.69 7.57 -6.77
C PHE A 243 -2.86 6.69 -6.32
N GLU A 244 -3.50 7.04 -5.21
CA GLU A 244 -4.67 6.30 -4.70
C GLU A 244 -5.95 6.56 -5.52
N GLY A 245 -5.95 7.54 -6.42
CA GLY A 245 -7.17 7.92 -7.15
C GLY A 245 -8.25 8.42 -6.19
N THR A 246 -7.88 9.35 -5.29
CA THR A 246 -8.79 9.91 -4.29
C THR A 246 -8.86 11.42 -4.39
N ASP A 247 -10.00 11.99 -3.98
CA ASP A 247 -10.15 13.42 -3.82
C ASP A 247 -9.44 13.95 -2.56
N GLU A 248 -9.48 15.24 -2.32
CA GLU A 248 -8.86 15.90 -1.17
C GLU A 248 -9.38 15.41 0.19
N HIS A 249 -10.58 14.78 0.21
CA HIS A 249 -11.19 14.19 1.39
C HIS A 249 -10.89 12.69 1.53
N GLY A 250 -10.13 12.10 0.59
CA GLY A 250 -9.79 10.68 0.58
C GLY A 250 -10.88 9.78 -0.01
N ASN A 251 -11.91 10.33 -0.66
CA ASN A 251 -12.92 9.53 -1.32
C ASN A 251 -12.44 9.09 -2.70
N SER A 252 -12.68 7.84 -3.06
CA SER A 252 -12.30 7.28 -4.34
C SER A 252 -12.97 8.00 -5.52
N VAL A 253 -12.19 8.38 -6.53
CA VAL A 253 -12.69 8.95 -7.79
C VAL A 253 -13.46 7.90 -8.62
N LEU A 254 -13.29 6.63 -8.31
CA LEU A 254 -14.08 5.54 -8.88
C LEU A 254 -15.36 5.24 -8.09
N CYS A 255 -15.75 6.12 -7.15
CA CYS A 255 -17.03 6.08 -6.41
C CYS A 255 -17.32 4.71 -5.76
N GLY A 256 -16.28 4.04 -5.26
CA GLY A 256 -16.41 2.74 -4.61
C GLY A 256 -16.66 1.58 -5.56
N ILE A 257 -16.54 1.78 -6.88
CA ILE A 257 -16.62 0.66 -7.84
C ILE A 257 -15.46 -0.30 -7.58
N THR A 258 -15.80 -1.58 -7.46
CA THR A 258 -14.85 -2.68 -7.27
C THR A 258 -14.77 -3.54 -8.53
N ILE A 259 -13.90 -4.52 -8.52
CA ILE A 259 -13.85 -5.58 -9.54
C ILE A 259 -13.93 -6.94 -8.87
N LYS A 260 -14.67 -7.85 -9.50
CA LYS A 260 -14.73 -9.24 -9.06
C LYS A 260 -13.51 -10.00 -9.57
N GLU A 261 -12.72 -10.50 -8.65
CA GLU A 261 -11.62 -11.44 -8.92
C GLU A 261 -11.86 -12.70 -8.09
N ASN A 262 -11.89 -13.85 -8.74
CA ASN A 262 -12.30 -15.10 -8.11
C ASN A 262 -13.67 -14.98 -7.43
N MET A 263 -13.74 -15.10 -6.11
CA MET A 263 -14.98 -14.97 -5.32
C MET A 263 -15.04 -13.64 -4.55
N ASP A 264 -14.00 -12.81 -4.62
CA ASP A 264 -13.87 -11.57 -3.85
C ASP A 264 -14.11 -10.33 -4.71
N TYR A 265 -14.53 -9.23 -4.07
CA TYR A 265 -14.67 -7.91 -4.65
C TYR A 265 -13.51 -7.03 -4.19
N ASN A 266 -12.59 -6.76 -5.11
CA ASN A 266 -11.34 -6.05 -4.81
C ASN A 266 -11.41 -4.58 -5.26
N THR A 267 -10.72 -3.72 -4.53
CA THR A 267 -10.55 -2.31 -4.93
C THR A 267 -9.69 -2.23 -6.19
N ILE A 268 -10.10 -1.43 -7.17
CA ILE A 268 -9.36 -1.24 -8.41
C ILE A 268 -8.09 -0.44 -8.15
N ASP A 269 -6.96 -0.96 -8.58
CA ASP A 269 -5.66 -0.28 -8.48
C ASP A 269 -5.57 0.88 -9.49
N PHE A 270 -5.60 2.11 -8.99
CA PHE A 270 -5.59 3.29 -9.83
C PHE A 270 -4.22 3.55 -10.49
N VAL A 271 -3.12 3.16 -9.83
CA VAL A 271 -1.75 3.28 -10.39
C VAL A 271 -1.60 2.47 -11.67
N ARG A 272 -2.31 1.35 -11.81
CA ARG A 272 -2.34 0.56 -13.03
C ARG A 272 -2.77 1.40 -14.24
N TYR A 273 -3.81 2.22 -14.08
CA TYR A 273 -4.28 3.11 -15.14
C TYR A 273 -3.33 4.28 -15.36
N LEU A 274 -2.87 4.92 -14.29
CA LEU A 274 -1.95 6.07 -14.40
C LEU A 274 -0.67 5.70 -15.13
N SER A 275 -0.03 4.59 -14.75
CA SER A 275 1.25 4.17 -15.32
C SER A 275 1.15 3.80 -16.80
N THR A 276 0.09 3.09 -17.19
CA THR A 276 -0.11 2.71 -18.60
C THR A 276 -0.53 3.88 -19.47
N LEU A 277 -1.40 4.75 -18.96
CA LEU A 277 -1.86 5.94 -19.69
C LEU A 277 -0.79 7.03 -19.79
N SER A 278 0.12 7.14 -18.84
CA SER A 278 1.28 8.03 -18.97
C SER A 278 2.12 7.67 -20.21
N GLN A 279 2.35 6.37 -20.43
CA GLN A 279 3.07 5.90 -21.62
C GLN A 279 2.26 6.11 -22.91
N TYR A 280 0.95 5.94 -22.86
CA TYR A 280 0.09 6.26 -24.01
C TYR A 280 0.13 7.76 -24.33
N LYS A 281 0.10 8.62 -23.30
CA LYS A 281 0.18 10.09 -23.48
C LYS A 281 1.43 10.52 -24.21
N VAL A 282 2.57 9.89 -23.90
CA VAL A 282 3.87 10.19 -24.54
C VAL A 282 3.92 9.68 -25.96
N ASN A 283 3.47 8.46 -26.21
CA ASN A 283 3.74 7.76 -27.46
C ASN A 283 2.59 7.84 -28.48
N GLY A 284 1.38 8.21 -28.06
CA GLY A 284 0.16 8.17 -28.88
C GLY A 284 -0.29 6.78 -29.31
N ASN A 285 0.37 5.75 -28.78
CA ASN A 285 0.07 4.33 -29.08
C ASN A 285 0.45 3.43 -27.88
N THR A 286 0.09 2.14 -27.99
CA THR A 286 0.28 1.18 -26.89
C THR A 286 1.56 0.34 -27.00
N GLY A 287 2.40 0.54 -28.02
CA GLY A 287 3.56 -0.31 -28.32
C GLY A 287 4.59 -0.39 -27.19
N ASN A 288 4.79 0.71 -26.45
CA ASN A 288 5.75 0.81 -25.37
C ASN A 288 5.16 0.48 -23.98
N ILE A 289 3.83 0.34 -23.87
CA ILE A 289 3.21 -0.01 -22.59
C ILE A 289 3.66 -1.41 -22.17
N LEU A 290 4.23 -1.51 -20.97
CA LEU A 290 4.72 -2.77 -20.40
C LEU A 290 5.74 -3.52 -21.29
N LYS A 291 6.50 -2.82 -22.13
CA LYS A 291 7.39 -3.44 -23.12
C LYS A 291 8.43 -4.39 -22.49
N TYR A 292 8.96 -4.01 -21.34
CA TYR A 292 9.98 -4.81 -20.62
C TYR A 292 9.39 -5.63 -19.46
N TYR A 293 8.08 -5.62 -19.29
CA TYR A 293 7.33 -6.27 -18.20
C TYR A 293 6.19 -7.11 -18.77
N SER A 294 6.51 -7.88 -19.78
CA SER A 294 5.50 -8.71 -20.48
C SER A 294 4.97 -9.84 -19.58
N ALA A 295 5.81 -10.36 -18.68
CA ALA A 295 5.39 -11.34 -17.71
C ALA A 295 4.46 -10.71 -16.66
N TYR A 296 3.45 -11.45 -16.24
CA TYR A 296 2.50 -11.01 -15.23
C TYR A 296 3.21 -10.64 -13.92
N SER A 297 4.10 -11.48 -13.46
CA SER A 297 4.89 -11.29 -12.22
C SER A 297 5.74 -10.02 -12.20
N SER A 298 6.02 -9.41 -13.35
CA SER A 298 6.81 -8.19 -13.46
C SER A 298 5.97 -6.90 -13.52
N ARG A 299 4.65 -6.98 -13.64
CA ARG A 299 3.79 -5.79 -13.79
C ARG A 299 3.77 -4.91 -12.57
N GLU A 300 3.80 -5.49 -11.39
CA GLU A 300 3.88 -4.71 -10.16
C GLU A 300 5.18 -3.90 -10.08
N SER A 301 6.29 -4.45 -10.58
CA SER A 301 7.54 -3.69 -10.72
C SER A 301 7.40 -2.49 -11.64
N TYR A 302 6.65 -2.63 -12.74
CA TYR A 302 6.36 -1.51 -13.64
C TYR A 302 5.54 -0.41 -12.94
N PHE A 303 4.55 -0.78 -12.12
CA PHE A 303 3.75 0.17 -11.36
C PHE A 303 4.58 0.86 -10.27
N ALA A 304 5.46 0.11 -9.61
CA ALA A 304 6.39 0.66 -8.62
C ALA A 304 7.42 1.61 -9.25
N ASP A 305 7.93 1.27 -10.44
CA ASP A 305 8.86 2.13 -11.18
C ASP A 305 8.19 3.44 -11.62
N TYR A 306 6.92 3.39 -12.03
CA TYR A 306 6.15 4.60 -12.32
C TYR A 306 6.04 5.52 -11.09
N VAL A 307 5.68 4.95 -9.94
CA VAL A 307 5.60 5.71 -8.69
C VAL A 307 6.95 6.31 -8.32
N SER A 308 8.02 5.52 -8.39
CA SER A 308 9.37 5.98 -8.10
C SER A 308 9.80 7.10 -9.04
N TYR A 309 9.46 7.01 -10.32
CA TYR A 309 9.76 8.04 -11.32
C TYR A 309 9.06 9.37 -11.00
N ILE A 310 7.76 9.34 -10.72
CA ILE A 310 6.98 10.56 -10.39
C ILE A 310 7.50 11.20 -9.09
N LEU A 311 7.88 10.39 -8.10
CA LEU A 311 8.42 10.86 -6.82
C LEU A 311 9.89 11.26 -6.89
N GLN A 312 10.54 11.12 -8.06
CA GLN A 312 11.96 11.39 -8.26
C GLN A 312 12.85 10.59 -7.28
N LEU A 313 12.41 9.38 -6.92
CA LEU A 313 13.20 8.45 -6.11
C LEU A 313 14.23 7.76 -7.00
N ASP A 314 15.36 7.34 -6.36
CA ASP A 314 16.40 6.60 -7.06
C ASP A 314 15.82 5.38 -7.78
N GLN A 315 16.08 5.31 -9.08
CA GLN A 315 15.76 4.15 -9.89
C GLN A 315 17.06 3.40 -10.18
N GLU A 316 17.05 2.10 -10.01
CA GLU A 316 18.10 1.28 -10.57
C GLU A 316 18.11 1.49 -12.07
N ASP A 317 19.26 1.86 -12.63
CA ASP A 317 19.55 2.36 -13.96
C ASP A 317 19.17 1.47 -15.15
N ARG A 318 18.18 0.63 -15.05
CA ARG A 318 18.00 -0.35 -16.10
C ARG A 318 17.22 0.11 -17.32
N TYR A 319 16.23 1.00 -17.15
CA TYR A 319 15.46 1.48 -18.31
C TYR A 319 14.74 2.77 -17.97
N ASP A 320 15.03 3.80 -18.70
CA ASP A 320 14.35 5.07 -18.66
C ASP A 320 12.96 5.00 -19.32
N LYS A 321 12.06 4.30 -18.66
CA LYS A 321 10.78 3.88 -19.20
C LYS A 321 9.74 4.97 -19.25
N PHE A 322 9.88 5.94 -18.34
CA PHE A 322 8.92 7.01 -18.15
C PHE A 322 9.48 8.39 -18.51
N ASN A 323 10.73 8.50 -18.98
CA ASN A 323 11.43 9.76 -19.22
C ASN A 323 10.70 10.74 -20.17
N GLY A 324 9.93 10.22 -21.09
CA GLY A 324 9.10 11.05 -21.95
C GLY A 324 7.89 11.66 -21.25
N PHE A 325 7.51 11.15 -20.09
CA PHE A 325 6.35 11.63 -19.33
C PHE A 325 6.78 12.72 -18.35
N LYS A 326 6.45 13.95 -18.66
CA LYS A 326 6.74 15.11 -17.81
C LYS A 326 5.50 15.42 -16.96
N PHE A 327 5.51 14.97 -15.70
CA PHE A 327 4.36 15.11 -14.80
C PHE A 327 3.90 16.55 -14.68
N ASP A 328 4.83 17.48 -14.40
CA ASP A 328 4.53 18.89 -14.19
C ASP A 328 4.07 19.62 -15.46
N GLU A 329 4.43 19.12 -16.66
CA GLU A 329 3.95 19.66 -17.94
C GLU A 329 2.51 19.18 -18.25
N VAL A 330 2.15 17.96 -17.85
CA VAL A 330 0.81 17.40 -18.04
C VAL A 330 -0.16 17.91 -16.97
N PHE A 331 0.33 18.11 -15.76
CA PHE A 331 -0.45 18.49 -14.58
C PHE A 331 0.00 19.84 -14.00
N ILE A 332 0.09 20.85 -14.87
CA ILE A 332 0.49 22.22 -14.48
C ILE A 332 -0.37 22.71 -13.31
N ASN A 333 0.29 23.24 -12.27
CA ASN A 333 -0.37 23.74 -11.05
C ASN A 333 -1.29 22.70 -10.40
N ASP A 334 -0.89 21.44 -10.41
CA ASP A 334 -1.67 20.33 -9.81
C ASP A 334 -3.10 20.20 -10.36
N CYS A 335 -3.31 20.56 -11.65
CA CYS A 335 -4.64 20.50 -12.27
C CYS A 335 -5.26 19.10 -12.27
N TRP A 336 -4.50 18.05 -11.92
CA TRP A 336 -5.03 16.71 -11.71
C TRP A 336 -6.08 16.67 -10.61
N ILE A 337 -6.02 17.57 -9.60
CA ILE A 337 -6.99 17.65 -8.51
C ILE A 337 -8.38 17.97 -9.07
N GLU A 338 -8.47 19.00 -9.92
CA GLU A 338 -9.73 19.37 -10.58
C GLU A 338 -10.21 18.30 -11.55
N ARG A 339 -9.28 17.72 -12.31
CA ARG A 339 -9.58 16.64 -13.25
C ARG A 339 -10.10 15.38 -12.53
N TYR A 340 -9.64 15.12 -11.32
CA TYR A 340 -10.18 14.05 -10.48
C TYR A 340 -11.62 14.31 -10.01
N LYS A 341 -11.97 15.56 -9.71
CA LYS A 341 -13.37 15.94 -9.43
C LYS A 341 -14.25 15.65 -10.66
N LYS A 342 -13.83 16.09 -11.84
CA LYS A 342 -14.53 15.80 -13.11
C LYS A 342 -14.64 14.30 -13.41
N LEU A 343 -13.58 13.55 -13.13
CA LEU A 343 -13.61 12.09 -13.27
C LEU A 343 -14.63 11.47 -12.32
N LYS A 344 -14.64 11.87 -11.05
CA LYS A 344 -15.58 11.38 -10.05
C LYS A 344 -17.01 11.64 -10.46
N ASP A 345 -17.35 12.87 -10.88
CA ASP A 345 -18.70 13.23 -11.36
C ASP A 345 -19.12 12.39 -12.59
N SER A 346 -18.18 12.16 -13.50
CA SER A 346 -18.41 11.31 -14.66
C SER A 346 -18.65 9.85 -14.28
N VAL A 347 -17.91 9.33 -13.31
CA VAL A 347 -18.06 7.96 -12.80
C VAL A 347 -19.40 7.81 -12.05
N GLU A 348 -19.81 8.80 -11.27
CA GLU A 348 -21.12 8.77 -10.59
C GLU A 348 -22.27 8.74 -11.60
N ARG A 349 -22.21 9.59 -12.64
CA ARG A 349 -23.19 9.54 -13.76
C ARG A 349 -23.21 8.17 -14.42
N MET A 350 -22.06 7.65 -14.76
CA MET A 350 -21.92 6.32 -15.35
C MET A 350 -22.52 5.23 -14.45
N LYS A 351 -22.20 5.26 -13.16
CA LYS A 351 -22.66 4.27 -12.18
C LYS A 351 -24.19 4.22 -12.11
N HIS A 352 -24.84 5.39 -12.10
CA HIS A 352 -26.29 5.50 -12.08
C HIS A 352 -26.96 4.90 -13.35
N GLU A 353 -26.36 5.13 -14.51
CA GLU A 353 -26.93 4.67 -15.79
C GLU A 353 -26.55 3.23 -16.14
N TRP A 354 -25.52 2.66 -15.51
CA TRP A 354 -25.07 1.29 -15.83
C TRP A 354 -25.86 0.19 -15.18
N ASN A 355 -26.52 0.51 -14.10
CA ASN A 355 -27.14 -0.51 -13.26
C ASN A 355 -26.14 -1.61 -12.86
N LEU A 356 -24.95 -1.19 -12.42
CA LEU A 356 -23.86 -2.07 -11.96
C LEU A 356 -24.18 -2.72 -10.61
N GLU A 357 -25.44 -2.94 -10.32
CA GLU A 357 -25.85 -3.59 -9.08
C GLU A 357 -25.60 -5.09 -9.18
N THR A 358 -24.74 -5.56 -8.30
CA THR A 358 -24.63 -7.00 -8.03
C THR A 358 -25.72 -7.42 -7.06
N LYS A 359 -25.93 -8.74 -6.93
CA LYS A 359 -26.91 -9.32 -5.97
C LYS A 359 -26.77 -8.81 -4.53
N ASP A 360 -25.61 -8.23 -4.19
CA ASP A 360 -25.27 -7.76 -2.85
C ASP A 360 -25.30 -6.21 -2.75
N ASN A 361 -25.98 -5.51 -3.64
CA ASN A 361 -26.01 -4.03 -3.75
C ASN A 361 -24.61 -3.38 -3.87
N LYS A 362 -23.62 -4.11 -4.41
CA LYS A 362 -22.27 -3.61 -4.64
C LYS A 362 -22.09 -3.25 -6.11
N SER A 363 -21.67 -2.03 -6.39
CA SER A 363 -21.25 -1.65 -7.74
C SER A 363 -19.91 -2.33 -8.06
N ALA A 364 -19.90 -3.24 -9.04
CA ALA A 364 -18.66 -3.94 -9.39
C ALA A 364 -18.59 -4.31 -10.86
N PHE A 365 -17.40 -4.25 -11.45
CA PHE A 365 -17.11 -4.88 -12.74
C PHE A 365 -16.94 -6.39 -12.54
N LEU A 366 -17.51 -7.17 -13.46
CA LEU A 366 -17.44 -8.64 -13.39
C LEU A 366 -16.16 -9.22 -13.99
N SER A 367 -15.41 -8.41 -14.72
CA SER A 367 -14.12 -8.82 -15.33
C SER A 367 -13.25 -7.61 -15.66
N TRP A 368 -11.96 -7.85 -15.87
CA TRP A 368 -11.02 -6.83 -16.38
C TRP A 368 -11.34 -6.34 -17.78
N ILE A 369 -12.04 -7.15 -18.59
CA ILE A 369 -12.53 -6.68 -19.87
C ILE A 369 -13.54 -5.55 -19.67
N ASP A 370 -14.48 -5.72 -18.74
CA ASP A 370 -15.45 -4.68 -18.42
C ASP A 370 -14.76 -3.43 -17.90
N ALA A 371 -13.94 -3.58 -16.84
CA ALA A 371 -13.27 -2.46 -16.18
C ALA A 371 -12.42 -1.64 -17.16
N ASP A 372 -11.62 -2.30 -17.98
CA ASP A 372 -10.68 -1.64 -18.87
C ASP A 372 -11.38 -0.87 -20.00
N TYR A 373 -12.43 -1.44 -20.61
CA TYR A 373 -13.18 -0.73 -21.66
C TYR A 373 -13.91 0.51 -21.10
N TRP A 374 -14.35 0.44 -19.86
CA TRP A 374 -15.01 1.57 -19.23
C TRP A 374 -14.03 2.63 -18.73
N LEU A 375 -12.89 2.24 -18.19
CA LEU A 375 -12.05 3.16 -17.43
C LEU A 375 -10.90 3.78 -18.23
N TYR A 376 -10.25 3.04 -19.16
CA TYR A 376 -9.09 3.58 -19.86
C TYR A 376 -9.40 4.85 -20.65
N GLY A 377 -10.44 4.82 -21.49
CA GLY A 377 -10.81 5.98 -22.29
C GLY A 377 -11.28 7.15 -21.44
N LEU A 378 -12.08 6.85 -20.40
CA LEU A 378 -12.58 7.87 -19.48
C LEU A 378 -11.44 8.57 -18.74
N ILE A 379 -10.56 7.79 -18.10
CA ILE A 379 -9.42 8.35 -17.34
C ILE A 379 -8.47 9.09 -18.28
N TYR A 380 -8.19 8.55 -19.47
CA TYR A 380 -7.30 9.21 -20.42
C TYR A 380 -7.80 10.60 -20.81
N HIS A 381 -9.04 10.68 -21.28
CA HIS A 381 -9.56 11.96 -21.78
C HIS A 381 -9.80 12.98 -20.67
N ILE A 382 -10.29 12.56 -19.50
CA ILE A 382 -10.55 13.49 -18.41
C ILE A 382 -9.24 13.84 -17.67
N VAL A 383 -8.46 12.84 -17.27
CA VAL A 383 -7.29 13.11 -16.40
C VAL A 383 -6.09 13.59 -17.21
N PHE A 384 -5.75 12.93 -18.32
CA PHE A 384 -4.53 13.27 -19.07
C PHE A 384 -4.75 14.37 -20.12
N GLU A 385 -5.95 14.52 -20.67
CA GLU A 385 -6.26 15.55 -21.66
C GLU A 385 -7.04 16.75 -21.09
N GLY A 386 -7.65 16.60 -19.91
CA GLY A 386 -8.45 17.66 -19.28
C GLY A 386 -9.82 17.89 -19.92
N LYS A 387 -10.30 16.94 -20.71
CA LYS A 387 -11.56 17.00 -21.44
C LYS A 387 -12.75 16.60 -20.58
N GLU A 388 -13.95 16.89 -21.05
CA GLU A 388 -15.22 16.53 -20.42
C GLU A 388 -16.08 15.67 -21.36
N LEU A 389 -16.95 14.84 -20.79
CA LEU A 389 -17.92 14.08 -21.57
C LEU A 389 -19.01 15.01 -22.11
N ASN A 390 -19.36 14.86 -23.39
CA ASN A 390 -20.48 15.56 -23.97
C ASN A 390 -21.85 14.96 -23.52
N ASN A 391 -22.93 15.47 -24.08
CA ASN A 391 -24.28 15.00 -23.72
C ASN A 391 -24.70 13.69 -24.38
N GLU A 392 -23.89 13.14 -25.30
CA GLU A 392 -24.20 11.90 -26.00
C GLU A 392 -23.78 10.63 -25.24
N ILE A 393 -23.84 10.70 -23.93
CA ILE A 393 -23.35 9.65 -23.02
C ILE A 393 -24.06 8.30 -23.24
N ASN A 394 -25.34 8.31 -23.62
CA ASN A 394 -26.09 7.09 -23.88
C ASN A 394 -25.55 6.33 -25.09
N LEU A 395 -25.14 7.06 -26.17
CA LEU A 395 -24.54 6.46 -27.36
C LEU A 395 -23.15 5.88 -27.01
N LEU A 396 -22.36 6.61 -26.23
CA LEU A 396 -21.09 6.09 -25.71
C LEU A 396 -21.28 4.78 -24.94
N PHE A 397 -22.24 4.74 -24.02
CA PHE A 397 -22.49 3.54 -23.21
C PHE A 397 -22.95 2.35 -24.04
N ALA A 398 -23.85 2.58 -25.02
CA ALA A 398 -24.25 1.55 -25.95
C ALA A 398 -23.04 1.00 -26.74
N LYS A 399 -22.14 1.88 -27.16
CA LYS A 399 -20.92 1.48 -27.90
C LYS A 399 -19.97 0.67 -27.03
N VAL A 400 -19.69 1.12 -25.81
CA VAL A 400 -18.84 0.39 -24.86
C VAL A 400 -19.42 -0.99 -24.54
N LYS A 401 -20.71 -1.06 -24.19
CA LYS A 401 -21.40 -2.34 -23.89
C LYS A 401 -21.36 -3.31 -25.08
N SER A 402 -21.62 -2.82 -26.32
CA SER A 402 -21.57 -3.67 -27.52
C SER A 402 -20.16 -4.20 -27.78
N THR A 403 -19.14 -3.38 -27.58
CA THR A 403 -17.72 -3.79 -27.71
C THR A 403 -17.35 -4.85 -26.68
N ILE A 404 -17.67 -4.63 -25.41
CA ILE A 404 -17.43 -5.61 -24.34
C ILE A 404 -18.10 -6.94 -24.68
N LYS A 405 -19.37 -6.92 -25.09
CA LYS A 405 -20.12 -8.12 -25.46
C LYS A 405 -19.45 -8.88 -26.61
N SER A 406 -18.96 -8.17 -27.61
CA SER A 406 -18.25 -8.76 -28.77
C SER A 406 -16.95 -9.42 -28.33
N LYS A 407 -16.14 -8.72 -27.51
CA LYS A 407 -14.83 -9.22 -27.03
C LYS A 407 -14.97 -10.42 -26.10
N LYS A 408 -15.97 -10.44 -25.23
CA LYS A 408 -16.25 -11.61 -24.37
C LYS A 408 -16.67 -12.85 -25.15
N LYS A 409 -17.20 -12.68 -26.35
CA LYS A 409 -17.58 -13.80 -27.24
C LYS A 409 -16.41 -14.31 -28.09
N ASP A 410 -15.33 -13.56 -28.21
CA ASP A 410 -14.15 -13.97 -28.96
C ASP A 410 -13.32 -14.95 -28.08
N PRO A 411 -13.20 -16.24 -28.48
CA PRO A 411 -12.47 -17.24 -27.71
C PRO A 411 -10.97 -16.92 -27.56
N GLY A 412 -10.36 -16.28 -28.55
CA GLY A 412 -8.95 -15.89 -28.52
C GLY A 412 -8.69 -14.78 -27.52
N TYR A 413 -9.70 -13.92 -27.31
CA TYR A 413 -9.62 -12.82 -26.38
C TYR A 413 -10.04 -13.22 -24.95
N SER A 414 -11.11 -13.98 -24.81
CA SER A 414 -11.68 -14.36 -23.51
C SER A 414 -10.82 -15.37 -22.74
N LYS A 415 -10.03 -16.21 -23.43
CA LYS A 415 -9.14 -17.18 -22.78
C LYS A 415 -7.89 -16.53 -22.13
N THR A 416 -7.41 -15.43 -22.70
CA THR A 416 -6.23 -14.72 -22.21
C THR A 416 -6.49 -13.23 -22.11
N PRO A 417 -7.49 -12.80 -21.31
CA PRO A 417 -7.90 -11.39 -21.26
C PRO A 417 -6.78 -10.48 -20.78
N ASN A 418 -5.92 -10.97 -19.93
CA ASN A 418 -4.79 -10.21 -19.36
C ASN A 418 -3.48 -10.36 -20.15
N GLY A 419 -3.48 -11.13 -21.25
CA GLY A 419 -2.33 -11.18 -22.17
C GLY A 419 -1.95 -9.76 -22.64
N LEU A 420 -0.66 -9.48 -22.76
CA LEU A 420 -0.15 -8.13 -23.06
C LEU A 420 -0.77 -7.52 -24.32
N THR A 421 -0.92 -8.32 -25.38
CA THR A 421 -1.54 -7.89 -26.62
C THR A 421 -3.01 -7.49 -26.41
N ASN A 422 -3.77 -8.31 -25.69
CA ASN A 422 -5.17 -8.03 -25.40
C ASN A 422 -5.34 -6.81 -24.50
N LEU A 423 -4.47 -6.62 -23.51
CA LEU A 423 -4.45 -5.43 -22.67
C LEU A 423 -4.17 -4.16 -23.50
N ARG A 424 -3.15 -4.19 -24.36
CA ARG A 424 -2.82 -3.07 -25.26
C ARG A 424 -3.96 -2.72 -26.20
N ASN A 425 -4.62 -3.74 -26.75
CA ASN A 425 -5.80 -3.54 -27.59
C ASN A 425 -6.96 -2.89 -26.80
N ARG A 426 -7.22 -3.32 -25.55
CA ARG A 426 -8.25 -2.69 -24.71
C ARG A 426 -7.97 -1.23 -24.44
N ILE A 427 -6.72 -0.89 -24.12
CA ILE A 427 -6.31 0.51 -23.89
C ILE A 427 -6.60 1.33 -25.15
N GLN A 428 -6.10 0.88 -26.31
CA GLN A 428 -6.28 1.56 -27.57
C GLN A 428 -7.76 1.69 -27.95
N ASP A 429 -8.49 0.60 -27.92
CA ASP A 429 -9.92 0.55 -28.28
C ASP A 429 -10.75 1.45 -27.36
N SER A 430 -10.53 1.38 -26.04
CA SER A 430 -11.25 2.21 -25.08
C SER A 430 -11.04 3.70 -25.35
N ILE A 431 -9.79 4.13 -25.49
CA ILE A 431 -9.47 5.55 -25.78
C ILE A 431 -10.14 6.01 -27.08
N GLN A 432 -10.12 5.18 -28.13
CA GLN A 432 -10.75 5.52 -29.41
C GLN A 432 -12.28 5.57 -29.33
N ILE A 433 -12.90 4.71 -28.53
CA ILE A 433 -14.36 4.70 -28.31
C ILE A 433 -14.81 6.00 -27.66
N TYR A 434 -14.07 6.54 -26.68
CA TYR A 434 -14.43 7.77 -25.98
C TYR A 434 -14.17 9.04 -26.80
N ARG A 435 -13.24 9.01 -27.75
CA ARG A 435 -12.78 10.19 -28.50
C ARG A 435 -13.89 11.04 -29.13
N PRO A 436 -14.94 10.49 -29.73
CA PRO A 436 -16.04 11.30 -30.31
C PRO A 436 -16.96 11.94 -29.26
N TYR A 437 -16.89 11.49 -28.02
CA TYR A 437 -17.81 11.86 -26.95
C TYR A 437 -17.20 12.78 -25.89
N VAL A 438 -16.04 13.37 -26.20
CA VAL A 438 -15.33 14.30 -25.32
C VAL A 438 -15.01 15.59 -26.05
N HIS A 439 -14.97 16.73 -25.35
CA HIS A 439 -14.65 18.06 -25.87
C HIS A 439 -13.69 18.82 -24.96
#